data_765244716ba0f6ce8b9dbe697a1db176
#
_entry.id   765244716ba0f6ce8b9dbe697a1db176
#
_cell.length_a   1.000
_cell.length_b   1.000
_cell.length_c   1.000
_cell.angle_alpha   90.00
_cell.angle_beta   90.00
_cell.angle_gamma   90.00
#
_symmetry.space_group_name_H-M   'P 1'
#
loop_
_entity.id
_entity.type
_entity.pdbx_description
1 polymer ?
#
loop_
_entity_poly.entity_id
_entity_poly.type
_entity_poly.pdbx_seq_one_letter_code
_entity_poly.pdbx_strand_id
1 'polypeptide(L)'
;PIREMAAATRAFAEGNFDTRMHDYGAGEIGELASAFNAMADSLQETERQRREFIANISHELKTPMTSIAGYTDGILDGTIPPEKEKEYLHIISDESRRLSRLVRRMLEVSQLQSRDVMRSKAPFDVCESMRRVLISMEKKITDRGLDVEADIPDEPVTVLGDNDLITQVIYNLLENATKFARTGSTLYLGLAVTNGRAVVSVRNEGDTIPAEEIPLLFERFHKSDKSRSEDKDGVGLGLYVVKTILEQHKEHIAVTSENGLTTFTFTITLSGGLAPQ
;
A
#
# COMPACT_ATOMS: atom_id res chain seq x y z
N PRO A 1 -25.88 31.44 -17.44
CA PRO A 1 -25.46 30.31 -16.62
C PRO A 1 -25.53 28.96 -17.39
N ILE A 2 -26.73 28.54 -17.87
CA ILE A 2 -26.93 27.20 -18.49
C ILE A 2 -26.04 26.95 -19.71
N ARG A 3 -25.82 27.95 -20.57
CA ARG A 3 -24.91 27.83 -21.73
C ARG A 3 -23.46 27.66 -21.31
N GLU A 4 -23.02 28.35 -20.28
CA GLU A 4 -21.66 28.23 -19.72
C GLU A 4 -21.47 26.84 -19.06
N MET A 5 -22.48 26.37 -18.32
CA MET A 5 -22.48 25.02 -17.75
C MET A 5 -22.40 23.95 -18.83
N ALA A 6 -23.17 24.08 -19.91
CA ALA A 6 -23.12 23.17 -21.05
C ALA A 6 -21.75 23.22 -21.79
N ALA A 7 -21.11 24.37 -21.85
CA ALA A 7 -19.77 24.52 -22.41
C ALA A 7 -18.70 23.90 -21.50
N ALA A 8 -18.76 24.15 -20.20
CA ALA A 8 -17.86 23.59 -19.21
C ALA A 8 -17.97 22.04 -19.19
N THR A 9 -19.19 21.49 -19.21
CA THR A 9 -19.44 20.04 -19.26
C THR A 9 -18.88 19.40 -20.54
N ARG A 10 -18.97 20.06 -21.68
CA ARG A 10 -18.38 19.58 -22.95
C ARG A 10 -16.86 19.59 -22.90
N ALA A 11 -16.25 20.69 -22.47
CA ALA A 11 -14.80 20.78 -22.34
C ALA A 11 -14.26 19.70 -21.39
N PHE A 12 -14.98 19.46 -20.29
CA PHE A 12 -14.66 18.39 -19.34
C PHE A 12 -14.80 16.98 -19.97
N ALA A 13 -15.84 16.73 -20.72
CA ALA A 13 -16.05 15.47 -21.46
C ALA A 13 -14.97 15.22 -22.54
N GLU A 14 -14.37 16.27 -23.08
CA GLU A 14 -13.24 16.24 -24.02
C GLU A 14 -11.88 16.02 -23.33
N GLY A 15 -11.88 15.87 -21.99
CA GLY A 15 -10.69 15.58 -21.19
C GLY A 15 -9.99 16.81 -20.60
N ASN A 16 -10.60 18.00 -20.70
CA ASN A 16 -10.09 19.20 -20.04
C ASN A 16 -10.59 19.24 -18.58
N PHE A 17 -9.89 18.52 -17.71
CA PHE A 17 -10.26 18.39 -16.28
C PHE A 17 -9.92 19.64 -15.44
N ASP A 18 -9.25 20.64 -15.99
CA ASP A 18 -9.00 21.93 -15.34
C ASP A 18 -10.21 22.89 -15.39
N THR A 19 -11.22 22.52 -16.20
CA THR A 19 -12.43 23.33 -16.35
C THR A 19 -13.22 23.39 -15.05
N ARG A 20 -13.60 24.61 -14.62
CA ARG A 20 -14.48 24.84 -13.48
C ARG A 20 -15.64 25.73 -13.88
N MET A 21 -16.79 25.56 -13.24
CA MET A 21 -17.92 26.46 -13.36
C MET A 21 -17.74 27.64 -12.42
N HIS A 22 -18.22 28.79 -12.86
CA HIS A 22 -18.25 30.01 -12.03
C HIS A 22 -19.16 29.80 -10.80
N ASP A 23 -18.87 30.49 -9.72
CA ASP A 23 -19.75 30.53 -8.54
C ASP A 23 -20.95 31.45 -8.86
N TYR A 24 -22.13 30.82 -8.90
CA TYR A 24 -23.40 31.53 -9.15
C TYR A 24 -24.13 31.90 -7.84
N GLY A 25 -23.48 31.77 -6.69
CA GLY A 25 -24.06 32.09 -5.38
C GLY A 25 -25.12 31.07 -4.92
N ALA A 26 -26.04 31.53 -4.06
CA ALA A 26 -27.09 30.68 -3.51
C ALA A 26 -28.21 30.37 -4.54
N GLY A 27 -28.74 29.17 -4.51
CA GLY A 27 -29.81 28.68 -5.38
C GLY A 27 -29.43 27.45 -6.19
N GLU A 28 -30.37 26.87 -6.91
CA GLU A 28 -30.21 25.57 -7.59
C GLU A 28 -29.06 25.59 -8.61
N ILE A 29 -28.80 26.73 -9.26
CA ILE A 29 -27.71 26.88 -10.22
C ILE A 29 -26.34 26.89 -9.50
N GLY A 30 -26.27 27.54 -8.34
CA GLY A 30 -25.06 27.55 -7.51
C GLY A 30 -24.75 26.16 -6.93
N GLU A 31 -25.77 25.43 -6.46
CA GLU A 31 -25.60 24.05 -6.00
C GLU A 31 -25.12 23.14 -7.13
N LEU A 32 -25.67 23.27 -8.35
CA LEU A 32 -25.26 22.50 -9.50
C LEU A 32 -23.80 22.81 -9.91
N ALA A 33 -23.40 24.07 -9.91
CA ALA A 33 -22.03 24.49 -10.21
C ALA A 33 -21.05 23.95 -9.16
N SER A 34 -21.41 24.02 -7.88
CA SER A 34 -20.61 23.48 -6.78
C SER A 34 -20.45 21.96 -6.87
N ALA A 35 -21.54 21.23 -7.13
CA ALA A 35 -21.52 19.78 -7.33
C ALA A 35 -20.64 19.38 -8.53
N PHE A 36 -20.74 20.11 -9.64
CA PHE A 36 -19.88 19.89 -10.81
C PHE A 36 -18.40 20.13 -10.47
N ASN A 37 -18.09 21.23 -9.78
CA ASN A 37 -16.71 21.54 -9.42
C ASN A 37 -16.13 20.47 -8.47
N ALA A 38 -16.90 19.99 -7.50
CA ALA A 38 -16.48 18.91 -6.62
C ALA A 38 -16.21 17.59 -7.40
N MET A 39 -17.07 17.27 -8.37
CA MET A 39 -16.86 16.14 -9.27
C MET A 39 -15.59 16.34 -10.13
N ALA A 40 -15.39 17.56 -10.66
CA ALA A 40 -14.23 17.92 -11.46
C ALA A 40 -12.92 17.77 -10.67
N ASP A 41 -12.91 18.25 -9.41
CA ASP A 41 -11.77 18.10 -8.50
C ASP A 41 -11.43 16.63 -8.25
N SER A 42 -12.44 15.82 -7.98
CA SER A 42 -12.28 14.38 -7.74
C SER A 42 -11.71 13.64 -8.96
N LEU A 43 -12.22 13.97 -10.16
CA LEU A 43 -11.75 13.31 -11.39
C LEU A 43 -10.36 13.81 -11.80
N GLN A 44 -10.06 15.10 -11.64
CA GLN A 44 -8.73 15.66 -11.88
C GLN A 44 -7.68 14.98 -10.99
N GLU A 45 -7.99 14.81 -9.70
CA GLU A 45 -7.12 14.13 -8.75
C GLU A 45 -6.92 12.66 -9.14
N THR A 46 -7.97 11.96 -9.54
CA THR A 46 -7.90 10.58 -10.02
C THR A 46 -7.00 10.44 -11.25
N GLU A 47 -7.13 11.36 -12.22
CA GLU A 47 -6.30 11.36 -13.43
C GLU A 47 -4.84 11.77 -13.14
N ARG A 48 -4.61 12.68 -12.19
CA ARG A 48 -3.27 13.03 -11.71
C ARG A 48 -2.59 11.78 -11.11
N GLN A 49 -3.27 11.12 -10.19
CA GLN A 49 -2.76 9.90 -9.54
C GLN A 49 -2.50 8.77 -10.55
N ARG A 50 -3.34 8.63 -11.58
CA ARG A 50 -3.15 7.66 -12.66
C ARG A 50 -1.88 7.97 -13.47
N ARG A 51 -1.69 9.25 -13.85
CA ARG A 51 -0.48 9.67 -14.62
C ARG A 51 0.79 9.47 -13.81
N GLU A 52 0.79 9.87 -12.55
CA GLU A 52 1.91 9.66 -11.63
C GLU A 52 2.22 8.17 -11.45
N PHE A 53 1.19 7.33 -11.33
CA PHE A 53 1.34 5.88 -11.25
C PHE A 53 2.05 5.32 -12.49
N ILE A 54 1.60 5.70 -13.71
CA ILE A 54 2.21 5.24 -14.96
C ILE A 54 3.66 5.75 -15.09
N ALA A 55 3.92 7.00 -14.73
CA ALA A 55 5.26 7.58 -14.77
C ALA A 55 6.23 6.86 -13.81
N ASN A 56 5.80 6.61 -12.58
CA ASN A 56 6.59 5.91 -11.58
C ASN A 56 6.87 4.45 -11.98
N ILE A 57 5.87 3.74 -12.52
CA ILE A 57 6.04 2.41 -13.11
C ILE A 57 7.12 2.43 -14.18
N SER A 58 7.00 3.35 -15.14
CA SER A 58 7.93 3.44 -16.25
C SER A 58 9.37 3.68 -15.76
N HIS A 59 9.54 4.49 -14.73
CA HIS A 59 10.84 4.75 -14.12
C HIS A 59 11.39 3.52 -13.39
N GLU A 60 10.57 2.87 -12.56
CA GLU A 60 10.97 1.67 -11.79
C GLU A 60 11.25 0.45 -12.68
N LEU A 61 10.63 0.36 -13.87
CA LEU A 61 10.93 -0.66 -14.87
C LEU A 61 12.20 -0.32 -15.65
N LYS A 62 12.42 0.95 -16.03
CA LYS A 62 13.53 1.37 -16.89
C LYS A 62 14.89 1.09 -16.24
N THR A 63 15.03 1.35 -14.94
CA THR A 63 16.29 1.20 -14.21
C THR A 63 16.84 -0.22 -14.28
N PRO A 64 16.14 -1.27 -13.82
CA PRO A 64 16.62 -2.65 -13.90
C PRO A 64 16.82 -3.12 -15.34
N MET A 65 15.95 -2.73 -16.27
CA MET A 65 16.10 -3.08 -17.68
C MET A 65 17.38 -2.50 -18.28
N THR A 66 17.71 -1.25 -17.97
CA THR A 66 18.97 -0.62 -18.43
C THR A 66 20.19 -1.33 -17.86
N SER A 67 20.17 -1.72 -16.57
CA SER A 67 21.26 -2.46 -15.95
C SER A 67 21.43 -3.85 -16.56
N ILE A 68 20.33 -4.59 -16.77
CA ILE A 68 20.35 -5.91 -17.43
C ILE A 68 20.95 -5.80 -18.83
N ALA A 69 20.44 -4.86 -19.65
CA ALA A 69 20.93 -4.67 -21.01
C ALA A 69 22.42 -4.28 -21.02
N GLY A 70 22.83 -3.29 -20.23
CA GLY A 70 24.21 -2.80 -20.19
C GLY A 70 25.23 -3.87 -19.74
N TYR A 71 24.89 -4.67 -18.72
CA TYR A 71 25.77 -5.76 -18.29
C TYR A 71 25.79 -6.91 -19.31
N THR A 72 24.66 -7.21 -19.94
CA THR A 72 24.62 -8.22 -21.00
C THR A 72 25.47 -7.80 -22.20
N ASP A 73 25.34 -6.55 -22.66
CA ASP A 73 26.14 -6.01 -23.75
C ASP A 73 27.63 -5.99 -23.39
N GLY A 74 28.00 -5.58 -22.16
CA GLY A 74 29.35 -5.56 -21.68
C GLY A 74 30.02 -6.95 -21.58
N ILE A 75 29.22 -8.01 -21.31
CA ILE A 75 29.70 -9.39 -21.38
C ILE A 75 29.89 -9.82 -22.84
N LEU A 76 28.96 -9.49 -23.75
CA LEU A 76 28.98 -9.90 -25.14
C LEU A 76 30.10 -9.23 -25.95
N ASP A 77 30.42 -7.97 -25.66
CA ASP A 77 31.43 -7.20 -26.36
C ASP A 77 32.84 -7.32 -25.74
N GLY A 78 32.96 -8.05 -24.61
CA GLY A 78 34.22 -8.28 -23.91
C GLY A 78 34.68 -7.11 -23.05
N THR A 79 33.89 -6.07 -22.86
CA THR A 79 34.17 -4.96 -21.94
C THR A 79 34.24 -5.45 -20.49
N ILE A 80 33.42 -6.45 -20.15
CA ILE A 80 33.48 -7.16 -18.86
C ILE A 80 34.44 -8.35 -19.04
N PRO A 81 35.56 -8.38 -18.27
CA PRO A 81 36.51 -9.47 -18.39
C PRO A 81 35.92 -10.80 -17.90
N PRO A 82 36.36 -11.95 -18.48
CA PRO A 82 35.80 -13.29 -18.18
C PRO A 82 35.81 -13.65 -16.70
N GLU A 83 36.76 -13.15 -15.93
CA GLU A 83 36.86 -13.42 -14.49
C GLU A 83 35.73 -12.79 -13.69
N LYS A 84 35.08 -11.76 -14.24
CA LYS A 84 33.97 -11.03 -13.62
C LYS A 84 32.60 -11.38 -14.20
N GLU A 85 32.50 -12.12 -15.30
CA GLU A 85 31.26 -12.47 -15.96
C GLU A 85 30.25 -13.07 -14.96
N LYS A 86 30.69 -14.00 -14.10
CA LYS A 86 29.82 -14.65 -13.12
C LYS A 86 29.22 -13.67 -12.12
N GLU A 87 29.96 -12.66 -11.70
CA GLU A 87 29.48 -11.60 -10.80
C GLU A 87 28.37 -10.79 -11.47
N TYR A 88 28.59 -10.35 -12.71
CA TYR A 88 27.60 -9.58 -13.47
C TYR A 88 26.37 -10.40 -13.85
N LEU A 89 26.50 -11.70 -14.14
CA LEU A 89 25.38 -12.60 -14.33
C LEU A 89 24.51 -12.74 -13.06
N HIS A 90 25.11 -12.72 -11.87
CA HIS A 90 24.35 -12.65 -10.62
C HIS A 90 23.57 -11.35 -10.51
N ILE A 91 24.15 -10.20 -10.84
CA ILE A 91 23.46 -8.91 -10.84
C ILE A 91 22.29 -8.93 -11.82
N ILE A 92 22.49 -9.43 -13.05
CA ILE A 92 21.42 -9.60 -14.05
C ILE A 92 20.27 -10.48 -13.51
N SER A 93 20.63 -11.60 -12.86
CA SER A 93 19.64 -12.50 -12.25
C SER A 93 18.83 -11.81 -11.15
N ASP A 94 19.47 -11.03 -10.29
CA ASP A 94 18.83 -10.32 -9.18
C ASP A 94 17.92 -9.20 -9.70
N GLU A 95 18.36 -8.43 -10.70
CA GLU A 95 17.54 -7.41 -11.35
C GLU A 95 16.32 -8.02 -12.08
N SER A 96 16.49 -9.19 -12.71
CA SER A 96 15.39 -9.92 -13.34
C SER A 96 14.35 -10.40 -12.31
N ARG A 97 14.81 -10.89 -11.16
CA ARG A 97 13.91 -11.26 -10.03
C ARG A 97 13.20 -10.04 -9.46
N ARG A 98 13.92 -8.92 -9.31
CA ARG A 98 13.33 -7.65 -8.86
C ARG A 98 12.23 -7.18 -9.81
N LEU A 99 12.49 -7.23 -11.13
CA LEU A 99 11.51 -6.88 -12.16
C LEU A 99 10.25 -7.77 -12.08
N SER A 100 10.42 -9.07 -11.89
CA SER A 100 9.31 -10.01 -11.73
C SER A 100 8.47 -9.70 -10.49
N ARG A 101 9.08 -9.35 -9.35
CA ARG A 101 8.37 -8.90 -8.14
C ARG A 101 7.59 -7.61 -8.38
N LEU A 102 8.18 -6.64 -9.07
CA LEU A 102 7.54 -5.36 -9.41
C LEU A 102 6.27 -5.59 -10.25
N VAL A 103 6.38 -6.37 -11.34
CA VAL A 103 5.24 -6.69 -12.21
C VAL A 103 4.12 -7.41 -11.43
N ARG A 104 4.46 -8.37 -10.57
CA ARG A 104 3.47 -9.06 -9.73
C ARG A 104 2.72 -8.09 -8.82
N ARG A 105 3.44 -7.19 -8.12
CA ARG A 105 2.82 -6.18 -7.26
C ARG A 105 1.93 -5.20 -8.02
N MET A 106 2.28 -4.85 -9.26
CA MET A 106 1.43 -4.03 -10.12
C MET A 106 0.12 -4.73 -10.49
N LEU A 107 0.21 -6.03 -10.83
CA LEU A 107 -0.98 -6.84 -11.11
C LEU A 107 -1.88 -6.96 -9.88
N GLU A 108 -1.31 -7.14 -8.68
CA GLU A 108 -2.05 -7.14 -7.41
C GLU A 108 -2.82 -5.82 -7.21
N VAL A 109 -2.17 -4.67 -7.38
CA VAL A 109 -2.82 -3.35 -7.28
C VAL A 109 -3.93 -3.19 -8.32
N SER A 110 -3.69 -3.59 -9.57
CA SER A 110 -4.69 -3.52 -10.64
C SER A 110 -5.91 -4.40 -10.36
N GLN A 111 -5.70 -5.62 -9.86
CA GLN A 111 -6.78 -6.53 -9.49
C GLN A 111 -7.59 -6.01 -8.29
N LEU A 112 -6.93 -5.43 -7.29
CA LEU A 112 -7.62 -4.82 -6.16
C LEU A 112 -8.57 -3.70 -6.58
N GLN A 113 -8.19 -2.87 -7.55
CA GLN A 113 -9.04 -1.78 -8.02
C GLN A 113 -10.29 -2.25 -8.77
N SER A 114 -10.25 -3.45 -9.36
CA SER A 114 -11.38 -4.05 -10.10
C SER A 114 -12.26 -4.98 -9.26
N ARG A 115 -11.82 -5.35 -8.03
CA ARG A 115 -12.51 -6.32 -7.17
C ARG A 115 -13.64 -5.65 -6.38
N ASP A 116 -14.83 -6.20 -6.47
CA ASP A 116 -15.97 -5.80 -5.64
C ASP A 116 -15.89 -6.49 -4.27
N VAL A 117 -15.14 -5.87 -3.36
CA VAL A 117 -14.91 -6.39 -2.00
C VAL A 117 -16.21 -6.56 -1.21
N MET A 118 -17.22 -5.72 -1.49
CA MET A 118 -18.51 -5.81 -0.78
C MET A 118 -19.23 -7.13 -1.05
N ARG A 119 -18.99 -7.77 -2.19
CA ARG A 119 -19.56 -9.09 -2.54
C ARG A 119 -18.78 -10.27 -1.95
N SER A 120 -17.50 -10.08 -1.62
CA SER A 120 -16.66 -11.16 -1.07
C SER A 120 -16.61 -11.17 0.46
N LYS A 121 -17.22 -10.18 1.14
CA LYS A 121 -17.26 -10.15 2.60
C LYS A 121 -18.02 -11.35 3.17
N ALA A 122 -17.37 -12.08 4.05
CA ALA A 122 -17.92 -13.19 4.81
C ALA A 122 -17.40 -13.17 6.26
N PRO A 123 -18.10 -13.79 7.21
CA PRO A 123 -17.55 -14.00 8.54
C PRO A 123 -16.35 -14.94 8.51
N PHE A 124 -15.25 -14.56 9.20
CA PHE A 124 -14.06 -15.40 9.36
C PHE A 124 -13.36 -15.11 10.70
N ASP A 125 -12.52 -16.05 11.15
CA ASP A 125 -11.70 -15.89 12.35
C ASP A 125 -10.40 -15.14 12.03
N VAL A 126 -10.28 -13.90 12.54
CA VAL A 126 -9.09 -13.07 12.35
C VAL A 126 -7.89 -13.58 13.16
N CYS A 127 -8.11 -14.24 14.31
CA CYS A 127 -7.04 -14.84 15.11
C CYS A 127 -6.30 -15.91 14.31
N GLU A 128 -7.03 -16.76 13.61
CA GLU A 128 -6.46 -17.81 12.74
C GLU A 128 -5.65 -17.19 11.59
N SER A 129 -6.15 -16.13 10.95
CA SER A 129 -5.45 -15.42 9.88
C SER A 129 -4.13 -14.80 10.40
N MET A 130 -4.14 -14.19 11.60
CA MET A 130 -2.94 -13.63 12.24
C MET A 130 -1.90 -14.71 12.53
N ARG A 131 -2.30 -15.84 13.11
CA ARG A 131 -1.40 -16.97 13.41
C ARG A 131 -0.77 -17.56 12.14
N ARG A 132 -1.56 -17.75 11.08
CA ARG A 132 -1.06 -18.24 9.77
C ARG A 132 -0.02 -17.32 9.17
N VAL A 133 -0.27 -16.02 9.19
CA VAL A 133 0.69 -15.03 8.67
C VAL A 133 1.97 -15.09 9.50
N LEU A 134 1.88 -15.09 10.83
CA LEU A 134 3.04 -15.14 11.71
C LEU A 134 3.91 -16.39 11.43
N ILE A 135 3.28 -17.58 11.34
CA ILE A 135 3.98 -18.83 10.99
C ILE A 135 4.64 -18.72 9.61
N SER A 136 3.94 -18.17 8.60
CA SER A 136 4.51 -18.01 7.25
C SER A 136 5.73 -17.10 7.19
N MET A 137 5.89 -16.23 8.18
CA MET A 137 6.98 -15.27 8.27
C MET A 137 8.09 -15.69 9.23
N GLU A 138 7.94 -16.80 9.95
CA GLU A 138 8.90 -17.29 10.98
C GLU A 138 10.35 -17.25 10.48
N LYS A 139 10.61 -17.78 9.29
CA LYS A 139 11.96 -17.78 8.71
C LYS A 139 12.51 -16.37 8.53
N LYS A 140 11.71 -15.43 7.97
CA LYS A 140 12.14 -14.03 7.74
C LYS A 140 12.44 -13.32 9.06
N ILE A 141 11.63 -13.56 10.07
CA ILE A 141 11.77 -12.98 11.41
C ILE A 141 13.04 -13.52 12.07
N THR A 142 13.24 -14.85 12.04
CA THR A 142 14.43 -15.51 12.60
C THR A 142 15.71 -15.10 11.88
N ASP A 143 15.69 -15.02 10.54
CA ASP A 143 16.86 -14.59 9.74
C ASP A 143 17.29 -13.14 10.07
N ARG A 144 16.36 -12.31 10.59
CA ARG A 144 16.63 -10.94 11.07
C ARG A 144 17.00 -10.89 12.56
N GLY A 145 16.98 -12.03 13.26
CA GLY A 145 17.28 -12.12 14.70
C GLY A 145 16.27 -11.37 15.56
N LEU A 146 14.99 -11.36 15.17
CA LEU A 146 13.92 -10.66 15.88
C LEU A 146 13.17 -11.61 16.80
N ASP A 147 12.82 -11.13 18.00
CA ASP A 147 11.87 -11.78 18.89
C ASP A 147 10.43 -11.40 18.51
N VAL A 148 9.45 -12.21 18.92
CA VAL A 148 8.03 -11.96 18.68
C VAL A 148 7.24 -12.04 19.97
N GLU A 149 6.48 -11.00 20.25
CA GLU A 149 5.41 -11.01 21.25
C GLU A 149 4.06 -10.95 20.54
N ALA A 150 3.27 -12.03 20.67
CA ALA A 150 1.95 -12.14 20.07
C ALA A 150 0.88 -12.17 21.17
N ASP A 151 0.08 -11.11 21.23
CA ASP A 151 -1.11 -11.01 22.09
C ASP A 151 -2.38 -11.26 21.24
N ILE A 152 -2.60 -12.53 20.91
CA ILE A 152 -3.73 -13.00 20.10
C ILE A 152 -4.62 -13.87 20.99
N PRO A 153 -5.92 -13.54 21.17
CA PRO A 153 -6.83 -14.35 21.94
C PRO A 153 -6.85 -15.82 21.51
N ASP A 154 -6.97 -16.73 22.49
CA ASP A 154 -7.13 -18.17 22.20
C ASP A 154 -8.49 -18.46 21.58
N GLU A 155 -9.52 -17.73 22.00
CA GLU A 155 -10.86 -17.85 21.45
C GLU A 155 -10.96 -17.13 20.08
N PRO A 156 -11.75 -17.70 19.14
CA PRO A 156 -11.93 -17.11 17.83
C PRO A 156 -12.60 -15.72 17.92
N VAL A 157 -12.05 -14.76 17.21
CA VAL A 157 -12.67 -13.43 17.02
C VAL A 157 -13.19 -13.35 15.58
N THR A 158 -14.53 -13.52 15.44
CA THR A 158 -15.17 -13.53 14.13
C THR A 158 -15.44 -12.10 13.65
N VAL A 159 -14.85 -11.75 12.51
CA VAL A 159 -14.99 -10.44 11.85
C VAL A 159 -15.65 -10.58 10.48
N LEU A 160 -16.16 -9.48 9.93
CA LEU A 160 -16.81 -9.43 8.62
C LEU A 160 -15.87 -8.80 7.58
N GLY A 161 -15.38 -9.60 6.63
CA GLY A 161 -14.46 -9.11 5.60
C GLY A 161 -14.14 -10.17 4.54
N ASP A 162 -13.29 -9.81 3.60
CA ASP A 162 -12.65 -10.75 2.69
C ASP A 162 -11.38 -11.29 3.37
N ASN A 163 -11.41 -12.56 3.76
CA ASN A 163 -10.32 -13.19 4.52
C ASN A 163 -8.97 -13.09 3.82
N ASP A 164 -8.93 -13.30 2.49
CA ASP A 164 -7.68 -13.27 1.74
C ASP A 164 -7.07 -11.85 1.73
N LEU A 165 -7.92 -10.83 1.54
CA LEU A 165 -7.48 -9.44 1.53
C LEU A 165 -7.05 -8.97 2.93
N ILE A 166 -7.78 -9.33 3.98
CA ILE A 166 -7.37 -8.97 5.36
C ILE A 166 -6.08 -9.73 5.75
N THR A 167 -5.93 -10.99 5.34
CA THR A 167 -4.67 -11.74 5.51
C THR A 167 -3.51 -11.03 4.80
N GLN A 168 -3.74 -10.48 3.61
CA GLN A 168 -2.75 -9.68 2.88
C GLN A 168 -2.41 -8.37 3.61
N VAL A 169 -3.37 -7.71 4.26
CA VAL A 169 -3.12 -6.54 5.12
C VAL A 169 -2.15 -6.91 6.24
N ILE A 170 -2.47 -7.97 6.99
CA ILE A 170 -1.65 -8.44 8.12
C ILE A 170 -0.24 -8.79 7.64
N TYR A 171 -0.13 -9.52 6.52
CA TYR A 171 1.15 -9.89 5.93
C TYR A 171 1.99 -8.66 5.55
N ASN A 172 1.41 -7.68 4.85
CA ASN A 172 2.13 -6.49 4.43
C ASN A 172 2.60 -5.64 5.61
N LEU A 173 1.78 -5.52 6.67
CA LEU A 173 2.17 -4.79 7.88
C LEU A 173 3.28 -5.52 8.63
N LEU A 174 3.17 -6.84 8.78
CA LEU A 174 4.19 -7.65 9.46
C LEU A 174 5.49 -7.73 8.65
N GLU A 175 5.42 -7.81 7.31
CA GLU A 175 6.59 -7.73 6.42
C GLU A 175 7.29 -6.38 6.56
N ASN A 176 6.54 -5.28 6.59
CA ASN A 176 7.07 -3.94 6.81
C ASN A 176 7.75 -3.83 8.19
N ALA A 177 7.07 -4.28 9.25
CA ALA A 177 7.62 -4.28 10.60
C ALA A 177 8.90 -5.10 10.71
N THR A 178 8.94 -6.33 10.14
CA THR A 178 10.13 -7.19 10.12
C THR A 178 11.30 -6.54 9.39
N LYS A 179 11.02 -5.81 8.32
CA LYS A 179 12.03 -5.17 7.48
C LYS A 179 12.70 -3.99 8.15
N PHE A 180 11.92 -3.14 8.81
CA PHE A 180 12.39 -1.90 9.44
C PHE A 180 12.68 -2.04 10.93
N ALA A 181 12.46 -3.22 11.50
CA ALA A 181 12.85 -3.51 12.87
C ALA A 181 14.37 -3.49 13.03
N ARG A 182 14.84 -2.97 14.17
CA ARG A 182 16.24 -3.07 14.59
C ARG A 182 16.57 -4.54 14.83
N THR A 183 17.70 -5.02 14.29
CA THR A 183 18.17 -6.39 14.55
C THR A 183 18.28 -6.65 16.06
N GLY A 184 17.77 -7.79 16.50
CA GLY A 184 17.74 -8.18 17.92
C GLY A 184 16.65 -7.49 18.74
N SER A 185 15.69 -6.80 18.12
CA SER A 185 14.53 -6.19 18.78
C SER A 185 13.31 -7.08 18.72
N THR A 186 12.21 -6.61 19.32
CA THR A 186 10.95 -7.34 19.41
C THR A 186 9.91 -6.80 18.41
N LEU A 187 9.24 -7.72 17.71
CA LEU A 187 8.00 -7.46 16.96
C LEU A 187 6.80 -7.78 17.83
N TYR A 188 5.82 -6.88 17.84
CA TYR A 188 4.58 -7.08 18.57
C TYR A 188 3.41 -7.22 17.61
N LEU A 189 2.60 -8.26 17.79
CA LEU A 189 1.38 -8.49 17.03
C LEU A 189 0.23 -8.68 18.01
N GLY A 190 -0.72 -7.74 18.04
CA GLY A 190 -1.82 -7.76 19.02
C GLY A 190 -3.19 -7.65 18.39
N LEU A 191 -4.19 -8.23 19.07
CA LEU A 191 -5.60 -8.12 18.75
C LEU A 191 -6.40 -7.75 20.00
N ALA A 192 -7.09 -6.64 19.94
CA ALA A 192 -8.03 -6.22 20.98
C ALA A 192 -9.44 -6.04 20.40
N VAL A 193 -10.46 -6.27 21.22
CA VAL A 193 -11.83 -5.99 20.85
C VAL A 193 -12.31 -4.76 21.61
N THR A 194 -12.64 -3.68 20.89
CA THR A 194 -13.07 -2.41 21.47
C THR A 194 -14.21 -1.81 20.65
N ASN A 195 -15.28 -1.36 21.31
CA ASN A 195 -16.41 -0.67 20.69
C ASN A 195 -17.01 -1.44 19.50
N GLY A 196 -17.15 -2.76 19.61
CA GLY A 196 -17.74 -3.60 18.57
C GLY A 196 -16.85 -3.81 17.34
N ARG A 197 -15.58 -3.50 17.45
CA ARG A 197 -14.56 -3.72 16.39
C ARG A 197 -13.39 -4.53 16.91
N ALA A 198 -12.83 -5.37 16.06
CA ALA A 198 -11.52 -5.93 16.27
C ALA A 198 -10.46 -4.90 15.84
N VAL A 199 -9.49 -4.68 16.70
CA VAL A 199 -8.38 -3.72 16.50
C VAL A 199 -7.09 -4.53 16.46
N VAL A 200 -6.51 -4.63 15.28
CA VAL A 200 -5.23 -5.31 15.07
C VAL A 200 -4.10 -4.30 15.12
N SER A 201 -3.05 -4.61 15.87
CA SER A 201 -1.85 -3.78 15.99
C SER A 201 -0.60 -4.58 15.62
N VAL A 202 0.25 -3.96 14.80
CA VAL A 202 1.60 -4.45 14.46
C VAL A 202 2.59 -3.38 14.86
N ARG A 203 3.56 -3.73 15.72
CA ARG A 203 4.51 -2.77 16.28
C ARG A 203 5.93 -3.32 16.17
N ASN A 204 6.87 -2.45 15.84
CA ASN A 204 8.29 -2.78 15.80
C ASN A 204 9.12 -1.67 16.42
N GLU A 205 10.26 -2.06 16.96
CA GLU A 205 11.32 -1.12 17.35
C GLU A 205 12.22 -0.85 16.16
N GLY A 206 12.51 0.42 15.90
CA GLY A 206 13.34 0.83 14.78
C GLY A 206 13.58 2.34 14.79
N ASP A 207 13.87 2.91 13.65
CA ASP A 207 14.00 4.35 13.52
C ASP A 207 12.62 5.03 13.61
N THR A 208 12.59 6.17 14.29
CA THR A 208 11.36 7.00 14.35
C THR A 208 11.10 7.61 12.98
N ILE A 209 9.88 7.48 12.51
CA ILE A 209 9.41 8.10 11.27
C ILE A 209 9.08 9.57 11.56
N PRO A 210 9.65 10.53 10.83
CA PRO A 210 9.30 11.94 10.96
C PRO A 210 7.81 12.21 10.80
N ALA A 211 7.24 13.12 11.58
CA ALA A 211 5.80 13.41 11.55
C ALA A 211 5.31 13.86 10.17
N GLU A 212 6.15 14.57 9.43
CA GLU A 212 5.88 15.02 8.06
C GLU A 212 5.83 13.87 7.04
N GLU A 213 6.49 12.74 7.31
CA GLU A 213 6.47 11.55 6.44
C GLU A 213 5.27 10.63 6.71
N ILE A 214 4.69 10.66 7.91
CA ILE A 214 3.57 9.80 8.31
C ILE A 214 2.39 9.84 7.31
N PRO A 215 1.89 11.00 6.87
CA PRO A 215 0.80 11.07 5.90
C PRO A 215 1.15 10.45 4.54
N LEU A 216 2.44 10.46 4.17
CA LEU A 216 2.94 10.00 2.88
C LEU A 216 3.19 8.50 2.82
N LEU A 217 3.25 7.80 3.97
CA LEU A 217 3.57 6.37 4.05
C LEU A 217 2.63 5.49 3.22
N PHE A 218 1.40 5.92 3.03
CA PHE A 218 0.37 5.19 2.30
C PHE A 218 0.25 5.62 0.83
N GLU A 219 1.09 6.56 0.38
CA GLU A 219 1.12 6.97 -1.03
C GLU A 219 1.85 5.92 -1.89
N ARG A 220 1.44 5.85 -3.16
CA ARG A 220 2.04 4.91 -4.13
C ARG A 220 3.51 5.24 -4.36
N PHE A 221 4.38 4.23 -4.33
CA PHE A 221 5.83 4.34 -4.57
C PHE A 221 6.57 5.25 -3.57
N HIS A 222 5.89 5.66 -2.49
CA HIS A 222 6.56 6.43 -1.45
C HIS A 222 7.53 5.55 -0.69
N LYS A 223 8.75 6.06 -0.54
CA LYS A 223 9.80 5.52 0.31
C LYS A 223 10.48 6.69 0.99
N SER A 224 10.65 6.62 2.30
CA SER A 224 11.48 7.59 3.02
C SER A 224 12.93 7.51 2.49
N ASP A 225 13.69 8.59 2.65
CA ASP A 225 15.08 8.62 2.17
C ASP A 225 15.93 7.51 2.78
N LYS A 226 15.69 7.15 4.05
CA LYS A 226 16.31 5.99 4.71
C LYS A 226 15.87 4.67 4.08
N SER A 227 14.57 4.50 3.86
CA SER A 227 14.04 3.27 3.29
C SER A 227 14.52 3.02 1.87
N ARG A 228 14.91 4.07 1.12
CA ARG A 228 15.53 3.94 -0.21
C ARG A 228 16.91 3.28 -0.14
N SER A 229 17.68 3.54 0.91
CA SER A 229 19.01 2.96 1.09
C SER A 229 18.97 1.54 1.65
N GLU A 230 18.04 1.24 2.54
CA GLU A 230 17.91 -0.06 3.23
C GLU A 230 17.07 -1.07 2.44
N ASP A 231 16.09 -0.59 1.68
CA ASP A 231 15.17 -1.41 0.89
C ASP A 231 15.33 -1.17 -0.62
N LYS A 232 16.39 -1.69 -1.18
CA LYS A 232 16.59 -1.68 -2.64
C LYS A 232 15.55 -2.52 -3.38
N ASP A 233 14.95 -3.50 -2.73
CA ASP A 233 14.00 -4.45 -3.32
C ASP A 233 12.53 -4.05 -3.19
N GLY A 234 12.20 -3.17 -2.26
CA GLY A 234 10.82 -2.69 -2.07
C GLY A 234 10.39 -1.74 -3.16
N VAL A 235 9.12 -1.81 -3.52
CA VAL A 235 8.51 -0.99 -4.58
C VAL A 235 7.76 0.21 -4.00
N GLY A 236 7.55 0.28 -2.67
CA GLY A 236 6.72 1.31 -2.05
C GLY A 236 5.21 1.12 -2.32
N LEU A 237 4.76 -0.10 -2.59
CA LEU A 237 3.35 -0.40 -2.84
C LEU A 237 2.67 -1.14 -1.67
N GLY A 238 3.42 -1.68 -0.70
CA GLY A 238 2.85 -2.53 0.36
C GLY A 238 1.84 -1.79 1.24
N LEU A 239 2.20 -0.62 1.76
CA LEU A 239 1.30 0.18 2.60
C LEU A 239 0.15 0.82 1.80
N TYR A 240 0.37 1.17 0.54
CA TYR A 240 -0.72 1.58 -0.36
C TYR A 240 -1.76 0.46 -0.55
N VAL A 241 -1.33 -0.79 -0.75
CA VAL A 241 -2.22 -1.97 -0.81
C VAL A 241 -3.01 -2.11 0.48
N VAL A 242 -2.36 -1.97 1.64
CA VAL A 242 -3.02 -2.00 2.96
C VAL A 242 -4.12 -0.96 3.05
N LYS A 243 -3.82 0.31 2.75
CA LYS A 243 -4.80 1.40 2.76
C LYS A 243 -5.97 1.12 1.82
N THR A 244 -5.68 0.73 0.58
CA THR A 244 -6.71 0.43 -0.44
C THR A 244 -7.66 -0.69 0.02
N ILE A 245 -7.13 -1.78 0.57
CA ILE A 245 -7.95 -2.90 1.07
C ILE A 245 -8.86 -2.43 2.20
N LEU A 246 -8.32 -1.69 3.17
CA LEU A 246 -9.08 -1.22 4.33
C LEU A 246 -10.15 -0.19 3.95
N GLU A 247 -9.85 0.74 3.03
CA GLU A 247 -10.83 1.69 2.48
C GLU A 247 -11.99 0.96 1.77
N GLN A 248 -11.69 -0.06 0.97
CA GLN A 248 -12.73 -0.90 0.33
C GLN A 248 -13.58 -1.67 1.35
N HIS A 249 -13.00 -2.02 2.49
CA HIS A 249 -13.72 -2.62 3.62
C HIS A 249 -14.49 -1.58 4.45
N LYS A 250 -14.30 -0.28 4.22
CA LYS A 250 -14.79 0.84 5.05
C LYS A 250 -14.22 0.78 6.47
N GLU A 251 -12.98 0.37 6.58
CA GLU A 251 -12.21 0.28 7.81
C GLU A 251 -11.08 1.32 7.82
N HIS A 252 -10.48 1.53 8.98
CA HIS A 252 -9.49 2.57 9.19
C HIS A 252 -8.12 1.97 9.53
N ILE A 253 -7.07 2.68 9.11
CA ILE A 253 -5.69 2.43 9.53
C ILE A 253 -5.11 3.70 10.12
N ALA A 254 -4.33 3.55 11.18
CA ALA A 254 -3.56 4.62 11.79
C ALA A 254 -2.11 4.14 11.99
N VAL A 255 -1.19 5.10 12.05
CA VAL A 255 0.20 4.85 12.37
C VAL A 255 0.70 5.89 13.37
N THR A 256 1.47 5.45 14.33
CA THR A 256 2.22 6.29 15.26
C THR A 256 3.67 5.86 15.25
N SER A 257 4.59 6.81 15.33
CA SER A 257 6.02 6.54 15.39
C SER A 257 6.69 7.53 16.35
N GLU A 258 7.06 7.04 17.53
CA GLU A 258 7.65 7.85 18.59
C GLU A 258 8.72 7.05 19.32
N ASN A 259 9.82 7.72 19.73
CA ASN A 259 10.89 7.12 20.54
C ASN A 259 11.45 5.80 20.00
N GLY A 260 11.54 5.66 18.69
CA GLY A 260 12.03 4.44 18.06
C GLY A 260 11.02 3.30 18.01
N LEU A 261 9.75 3.57 18.28
CA LEU A 261 8.67 2.59 18.27
C LEU A 261 7.62 2.99 17.21
N THR A 262 7.44 2.17 16.19
CA THR A 262 6.42 2.38 15.16
C THR A 262 5.29 1.38 15.33
N THR A 263 4.05 1.86 15.38
CA THR A 263 2.85 1.05 15.55
C THR A 263 1.86 1.36 14.43
N PHE A 264 1.50 0.33 13.68
CA PHE A 264 0.37 0.35 12.74
C PHE A 264 -0.84 -0.31 13.42
N THR A 265 -1.99 0.34 13.33
CA THR A 265 -3.23 -0.15 13.93
C THR A 265 -4.36 -0.05 12.91
N PHE A 266 -5.11 -1.13 12.70
CA PHE A 266 -6.29 -1.10 11.85
C PHE A 266 -7.49 -1.77 12.50
N THR A 267 -8.69 -1.39 12.04
CA THR A 267 -9.96 -1.90 12.56
C THR A 267 -10.59 -2.89 11.60
N ILE A 268 -11.39 -3.82 12.14
CA ILE A 268 -12.30 -4.67 11.37
C ILE A 268 -13.60 -4.81 12.15
N THR A 269 -14.74 -4.68 11.47
CA THR A 269 -16.06 -4.85 12.05
C THR A 269 -16.29 -6.29 12.49
N LEU A 270 -16.78 -6.51 13.73
CA LEU A 270 -17.15 -7.84 14.22
C LEU A 270 -18.35 -8.40 13.45
N SER A 271 -18.32 -9.70 13.15
CA SER A 271 -19.49 -10.40 12.63
C SER A 271 -20.50 -10.63 13.76
N GLY A 272 -21.62 -9.90 13.75
CA GLY A 272 -22.63 -9.94 14.80
C GLY A 272 -22.73 -8.70 15.68
N GLY A 273 -21.89 -7.69 15.44
CA GLY A 273 -22.06 -6.35 16.01
C GLY A 273 -23.19 -5.61 15.28
N LEU A 274 -24.28 -5.34 15.97
CA LEU A 274 -25.30 -4.38 15.52
C LEU A 274 -24.57 -3.05 15.28
N ALA A 275 -24.75 -2.48 14.08
CA ALA A 275 -24.41 -1.08 13.85
C ALA A 275 -25.09 -0.22 14.94
N PRO A 276 -24.40 0.76 15.55
CA PRO A 276 -25.08 1.73 16.38
C PRO A 276 -26.12 2.44 15.48
N GLN A 277 -27.38 2.45 15.96
CA GLN A 277 -28.50 3.18 15.35
C GLN A 277 -28.23 4.67 15.36
#